data_23f852bf21352ad59d207315ca65a39c
#
_entry.id   23f852bf21352ad59d207315ca65a39c
#
_cell.length_a   1.000
_cell.length_b   1.000
_cell.length_c   1.000
_cell.angle_alpha   90.00
_cell.angle_beta   90.00
_cell.angle_gamma   90.00
#
_symmetry.space_group_name_H-M   'P 1'
#
loop_
_entity.id
_entity.type
_entity.pdbx_description
1 polymer ?
#
loop_
_entity_poly.entity_id
_entity_poly.type
_entity_poly.pdbx_seq_one_letter_code
_entity_poly.pdbx_strand_id
1 'polypeptide(L)'
;MTLEGHALAIGYRDRLVGSGLDVALAEGEVLALLGPNGGGKTTLLKTLLGLLPPRAGEVRFSGRSLAATSIRERARLLAYVPQSHVATFAFPVETVVLMGRTAHSGLFNRPTVRDRAVAAAALTRFGIAHLADRPYTMISGGERQLVLLARALAQEPRFIVLDEPTASLDFGNQGKVMREIRALSASGHGVLFTTHDPNQALRLADRAFLLRAGTRVTDGPVKAVLTRDNLEALYGAPVGVLIDATTGAMAFLPG
;
A
#
# COMPACT_ATOMS: atom_id res chain seq x y z
N MET A 1 -1.60 -5.55 16.59
CA MET A 1 -2.97 -5.32 16.08
C MET A 1 -3.10 -5.88 14.67
N THR A 2 -4.34 -6.13 14.18
CA THR A 2 -4.58 -6.72 12.86
C THR A 2 -5.64 -5.94 12.09
N LEU A 3 -5.48 -5.86 10.77
CA LEU A 3 -6.50 -5.43 9.81
C LEU A 3 -6.95 -6.69 9.05
N GLU A 4 -8.23 -7.01 9.10
CA GLU A 4 -8.76 -8.26 8.59
C GLU A 4 -9.96 -8.04 7.70
N GLY A 5 -10.07 -8.82 6.64
CA GLY A 5 -11.26 -8.99 5.84
C GLY A 5 -11.76 -10.42 5.95
N HIS A 6 -13.03 -10.60 6.31
CA HIS A 6 -13.65 -11.90 6.51
C HIS A 6 -14.74 -12.15 5.48
N ALA A 7 -14.61 -13.24 4.71
CA ALA A 7 -15.55 -13.68 3.67
C ALA A 7 -16.00 -12.53 2.75
N LEU A 8 -15.06 -11.65 2.39
CA LEU A 8 -15.38 -10.43 1.65
C LEU A 8 -15.89 -10.74 0.25
N ALA A 9 -17.05 -10.15 -0.10
CA ALA A 9 -17.43 -9.91 -1.47
C ALA A 9 -17.17 -8.44 -1.80
N ILE A 10 -16.37 -8.19 -2.83
CA ILE A 10 -15.91 -6.86 -3.23
C ILE A 10 -16.47 -6.45 -4.59
N GLY A 11 -16.77 -5.19 -4.78
CA GLY A 11 -17.31 -4.71 -6.06
C GLY A 11 -17.95 -3.34 -5.96
N TYR A 12 -18.41 -2.86 -7.09
CA TYR A 12 -19.14 -1.60 -7.24
C TYR A 12 -20.66 -1.90 -7.29
N ARG A 13 -21.48 -0.83 -7.27
CA ARG A 13 -22.96 -0.96 -7.16
C ARG A 13 -23.55 -2.02 -8.09
N ASP A 14 -23.10 -2.05 -9.35
CA ASP A 14 -23.67 -2.91 -10.40
C ASP A 14 -22.73 -4.03 -10.85
N ARG A 15 -21.57 -4.21 -10.17
CA ARG A 15 -20.57 -5.20 -10.57
C ARG A 15 -19.88 -5.83 -9.37
N LEU A 16 -20.09 -7.13 -9.20
CA LEU A 16 -19.27 -7.96 -8.33
C LEU A 16 -17.88 -8.14 -8.98
N VAL A 17 -16.82 -7.89 -8.21
CA VAL A 17 -15.42 -8.01 -8.66
C VAL A 17 -14.78 -9.27 -8.08
N GLY A 18 -15.13 -9.65 -6.87
CA GLY A 18 -14.60 -10.86 -6.22
C GLY A 18 -15.43 -11.23 -4.99
N SER A 19 -15.30 -12.48 -4.53
CA SER A 19 -16.03 -13.00 -3.38
C SER A 19 -15.24 -14.07 -2.62
N GLY A 20 -15.64 -14.30 -1.35
CA GLY A 20 -15.02 -15.31 -0.49
C GLY A 20 -13.57 -14.98 -0.14
N LEU A 21 -13.21 -13.70 -0.04
CA LEU A 21 -11.84 -13.28 0.23
C LEU A 21 -11.64 -13.11 1.73
N ASP A 22 -10.73 -13.91 2.28
CA ASP A 22 -10.19 -13.76 3.63
C ASP A 22 -8.77 -13.24 3.53
N VAL A 23 -8.49 -12.11 4.17
CA VAL A 23 -7.17 -11.47 4.16
C VAL A 23 -6.87 -10.88 5.52
N ALA A 24 -5.64 -11.02 6.01
CA ALA A 24 -5.20 -10.45 7.26
C ALA A 24 -3.82 -9.81 7.10
N LEU A 25 -3.63 -8.67 7.76
CA LEU A 25 -2.37 -7.94 7.85
C LEU A 25 -2.11 -7.61 9.32
N ALA A 26 -0.93 -7.98 9.82
CA ALA A 26 -0.48 -7.66 11.18
C ALA A 26 0.37 -6.37 11.21
N GLU A 27 0.47 -5.72 12.38
CA GLU A 27 1.49 -4.68 12.60
C GLU A 27 2.89 -5.27 12.45
N GLY A 28 3.81 -4.52 11.86
CA GLY A 28 5.17 -4.95 11.59
C GLY A 28 5.31 -5.93 10.42
N GLU A 29 4.24 -6.26 9.73
CA GLU A 29 4.21 -7.16 8.58
C GLU A 29 4.16 -6.39 7.26
N VAL A 30 4.81 -6.93 6.23
CA VAL A 30 4.64 -6.49 4.83
C VAL A 30 3.89 -7.57 4.06
N LEU A 31 2.67 -7.26 3.63
CA LEU A 31 1.85 -8.12 2.77
C LEU A 31 1.84 -7.60 1.33
N ALA A 32 2.26 -8.42 0.39
CA ALA A 32 2.14 -8.13 -1.03
C ALA A 32 0.84 -8.71 -1.60
N LEU A 33 0.03 -7.88 -2.23
CA LEU A 33 -1.13 -8.29 -3.01
C LEU A 33 -0.77 -8.32 -4.50
N LEU A 34 -0.59 -9.51 -5.05
CA LEU A 34 -0.20 -9.73 -6.45
C LEU A 34 -1.38 -10.13 -7.32
N GLY A 35 -1.30 -9.76 -8.58
CA GLY A 35 -2.25 -10.19 -9.60
C GLY A 35 -2.17 -9.33 -10.86
N PRO A 36 -2.77 -9.80 -11.96
CA PRO A 36 -2.82 -9.05 -13.21
C PRO A 36 -3.63 -7.75 -13.06
N ASN A 37 -3.48 -6.84 -14.03
CA ASN A 37 -4.29 -5.63 -14.11
C ASN A 37 -5.76 -6.01 -14.28
N GLY A 38 -6.65 -5.28 -13.60
CA GLY A 38 -8.08 -5.62 -13.57
C GLY A 38 -8.46 -6.81 -12.67
N GLY A 39 -7.51 -7.47 -12.00
CA GLY A 39 -7.74 -8.62 -11.12
C GLY A 39 -8.50 -8.33 -9.82
N GLY A 40 -8.81 -7.06 -9.51
CA GLY A 40 -9.58 -6.69 -8.31
C GLY A 40 -8.72 -6.12 -7.17
N LYS A 41 -7.40 -5.99 -7.33
CA LYS A 41 -6.46 -5.50 -6.28
C LYS A 41 -6.91 -4.17 -5.67
N THR A 42 -7.05 -3.13 -6.48
CA THR A 42 -7.47 -1.79 -6.01
C THR A 42 -8.87 -1.81 -5.37
N THR A 43 -9.78 -2.68 -5.85
CA THR A 43 -11.10 -2.83 -5.25
C THR A 43 -10.99 -3.43 -3.85
N LEU A 44 -10.17 -4.48 -3.68
CA LEU A 44 -9.91 -5.08 -2.37
C LEU A 44 -9.26 -4.07 -1.42
N LEU A 45 -8.24 -3.31 -1.89
CA LEU A 45 -7.62 -2.25 -1.08
C LEU A 45 -8.64 -1.22 -0.60
N LYS A 46 -9.48 -0.70 -1.51
CA LYS A 46 -10.51 0.28 -1.17
C LYS A 46 -11.53 -0.28 -0.18
N THR A 47 -11.84 -1.57 -0.27
CA THR A 47 -12.75 -2.25 0.66
C THR A 47 -12.11 -2.36 2.04
N LEU A 48 -10.85 -2.81 2.14
CA LEU A 48 -10.10 -2.90 3.40
C LEU A 48 -9.94 -1.54 4.09
N LEU A 49 -9.80 -0.47 3.32
CA LEU A 49 -9.72 0.91 3.82
C LEU A 49 -11.08 1.48 4.24
N GLY A 50 -12.19 0.78 3.97
CA GLY A 50 -13.54 1.29 4.18
C GLY A 50 -13.91 2.46 3.26
N LEU A 51 -13.19 2.64 2.15
CA LEU A 51 -13.50 3.61 1.09
C LEU A 51 -14.59 3.07 0.15
N LEU A 52 -14.74 1.75 0.10
CA LEU A 52 -15.78 1.04 -0.63
C LEU A 52 -16.41 0.03 0.35
N PRO A 53 -17.75 0.06 0.56
CA PRO A 53 -18.38 -0.91 1.43
C PRO A 53 -18.27 -2.32 0.81
N PRO A 54 -18.03 -3.36 1.62
CA PRO A 54 -18.09 -4.74 1.12
C PRO A 54 -19.53 -5.08 0.69
N ARG A 55 -19.68 -5.90 -0.34
CA ARG A 55 -20.98 -6.42 -0.82
C ARG A 55 -21.50 -7.54 0.09
N ALA A 56 -20.60 -8.29 0.70
CA ALA A 56 -20.83 -9.26 1.77
C ALA A 56 -19.55 -9.44 2.58
N GLY A 57 -19.66 -10.06 3.75
CA GLY A 57 -18.56 -10.14 4.69
C GLY A 57 -18.31 -8.83 5.43
N GLU A 58 -17.23 -8.74 6.14
CA GLU A 58 -16.89 -7.54 6.91
C GLU A 58 -15.38 -7.30 7.00
N VAL A 59 -15.01 -6.04 7.20
CA VAL A 59 -13.64 -5.64 7.53
C VAL A 59 -13.57 -5.36 9.03
N ARG A 60 -12.57 -5.92 9.70
CA ARG A 60 -12.32 -5.72 11.12
C ARG A 60 -10.95 -5.08 11.36
N PHE A 61 -10.89 -4.29 12.39
CA PHE A 61 -9.65 -3.76 12.96
C PHE A 61 -9.53 -4.25 14.40
N SER A 62 -8.54 -5.11 14.68
CA SER A 62 -8.35 -5.76 15.99
C SER A 62 -9.66 -6.32 16.57
N GLY A 63 -10.40 -7.09 15.77
CA GLY A 63 -11.66 -7.73 16.13
C GLY A 63 -12.90 -6.82 16.10
N ARG A 64 -12.74 -5.48 16.00
CA ARG A 64 -13.88 -4.54 15.89
C ARG A 64 -14.22 -4.28 14.43
N SER A 65 -15.52 -4.27 14.11
CA SER A 65 -15.99 -3.93 12.75
C SER A 65 -15.53 -2.53 12.33
N LEU A 66 -14.89 -2.42 11.17
CA LEU A 66 -14.46 -1.14 10.61
C LEU A 66 -15.67 -0.24 10.27
N ALA A 67 -16.81 -0.83 9.92
CA ALA A 67 -18.04 -0.10 9.65
C ALA A 67 -18.59 0.64 10.88
N ALA A 68 -18.31 0.14 12.09
CA ALA A 68 -18.69 0.79 13.34
C ALA A 68 -17.77 1.93 13.77
N THR A 69 -16.67 2.18 13.04
CA THR A 69 -15.73 3.26 13.33
C THR A 69 -16.07 4.50 12.51
N SER A 70 -15.89 5.70 13.08
CA SER A 70 -16.04 6.94 12.34
C SER A 70 -14.98 7.09 11.24
N ILE A 71 -15.27 7.90 10.22
CA ILE A 71 -14.30 8.22 9.15
C ILE A 71 -13.00 8.79 9.75
N ARG A 72 -13.11 9.61 10.78
CA ARG A 72 -11.96 10.23 11.46
C ARG A 72 -11.11 9.20 12.19
N GLU A 73 -11.72 8.25 12.88
CA GLU A 73 -11.01 7.14 13.55
C GLU A 73 -10.31 6.25 12.52
N ARG A 74 -11.01 5.87 11.44
CA ARG A 74 -10.40 5.11 10.33
C ARG A 74 -9.20 5.84 9.74
N ALA A 75 -9.34 7.15 9.49
CA ALA A 75 -8.26 7.97 8.97
C ALA A 75 -7.07 8.14 9.93
N ARG A 76 -7.19 7.82 11.20
CA ARG A 76 -6.06 7.75 12.15
C ARG A 76 -5.39 6.37 12.20
N LEU A 77 -6.08 5.34 11.73
CA LEU A 77 -5.59 3.96 11.75
C LEU A 77 -4.98 3.54 10.43
N LEU A 78 -5.57 4.00 9.32
CA LEU A 78 -5.31 3.52 7.97
C LEU A 78 -4.89 4.69 7.08
N ALA A 79 -3.70 4.62 6.51
CA ALA A 79 -3.25 5.56 5.48
C ALA A 79 -3.27 4.89 4.10
N TYR A 80 -3.56 5.67 3.06
CA TYR A 80 -3.62 5.22 1.69
C TYR A 80 -2.75 6.06 0.76
N VAL A 81 -1.92 5.38 -0.02
CA VAL A 81 -1.13 5.97 -1.10
C VAL A 81 -1.62 5.36 -2.42
N PRO A 82 -2.32 6.15 -3.26
CA PRO A 82 -2.84 5.65 -4.53
C PRO A 82 -1.73 5.51 -5.58
N GLN A 83 -1.96 4.67 -6.58
CA GLN A 83 -1.05 4.42 -7.71
C GLN A 83 -0.70 5.69 -8.49
N SER A 84 -1.66 6.56 -8.71
CA SER A 84 -1.46 7.84 -9.38
C SER A 84 -2.09 8.97 -8.59
N HIS A 85 -1.38 10.06 -8.47
CA HIS A 85 -1.88 11.31 -7.91
C HIS A 85 -1.64 12.42 -8.93
N VAL A 86 -2.73 12.83 -9.59
CA VAL A 86 -2.68 13.98 -10.49
C VAL A 86 -2.55 15.24 -9.65
N ALA A 87 -1.41 15.90 -9.74
CA ALA A 87 -1.16 17.17 -9.07
C ALA A 87 -1.88 18.29 -9.82
N THR A 88 -3.11 18.60 -9.41
CA THR A 88 -3.91 19.66 -10.04
C THR A 88 -3.52 21.05 -9.52
N PHE A 89 -3.01 21.13 -8.29
CA PHE A 89 -2.66 22.41 -7.65
C PHE A 89 -1.19 22.45 -7.26
N ALA A 90 -0.56 23.61 -7.44
CA ALA A 90 0.84 23.86 -7.12
C ALA A 90 1.07 24.17 -5.63
N PHE A 91 0.49 23.35 -4.73
CA PHE A 91 0.75 23.51 -3.29
C PHE A 91 2.22 23.23 -2.97
N PRO A 92 2.79 23.93 -1.97
CA PRO A 92 4.09 23.55 -1.41
C PRO A 92 4.07 22.11 -0.90
N VAL A 93 5.19 21.40 -1.03
CA VAL A 93 5.34 20.01 -0.56
C VAL A 93 4.98 19.87 0.92
N GLU A 94 5.41 20.80 1.78
CA GLU A 94 5.02 20.82 3.20
C GLU A 94 3.49 20.81 3.36
N THR A 95 2.78 21.62 2.58
CA THR A 95 1.32 21.69 2.63
C THR A 95 0.69 20.35 2.25
N VAL A 96 1.22 19.66 1.24
CA VAL A 96 0.73 18.33 0.84
C VAL A 96 0.94 17.32 1.97
N VAL A 97 2.07 17.35 2.67
CA VAL A 97 2.34 16.47 3.82
C VAL A 97 1.43 16.82 5.01
N LEU A 98 1.21 18.10 5.28
CA LEU A 98 0.30 18.58 6.32
C LEU A 98 -1.15 18.13 6.11
N MET A 99 -1.58 17.85 4.87
CA MET A 99 -2.91 17.26 4.63
C MET A 99 -3.08 15.89 5.32
N GLY A 100 -2.00 15.16 5.61
CA GLY A 100 -2.02 13.95 6.43
C GLY A 100 -2.49 14.18 7.86
N ARG A 101 -2.38 15.42 8.38
CA ARG A 101 -2.79 15.79 9.74
C ARG A 101 -4.27 16.08 9.90
N THR A 102 -5.04 16.10 8.81
CA THR A 102 -6.48 16.47 8.81
C THR A 102 -7.31 15.57 9.73
N ALA A 103 -6.94 14.31 9.89
CA ALA A 103 -7.60 13.38 10.81
C ALA A 103 -7.40 13.77 12.28
N HIS A 104 -6.36 14.54 12.61
CA HIS A 104 -6.04 14.98 13.97
C HIS A 104 -6.58 16.36 14.26
N SER A 105 -6.31 17.35 13.41
CA SER A 105 -6.68 18.75 13.61
C SER A 105 -8.09 19.11 13.13
N GLY A 106 -8.64 18.35 12.16
CA GLY A 106 -9.91 18.65 11.48
C GLY A 106 -9.72 19.47 10.20
N LEU A 107 -10.71 19.39 9.30
CA LEU A 107 -10.65 19.96 7.94
C LEU A 107 -10.54 21.49 7.90
N PHE A 108 -11.14 22.18 8.89
CA PHE A 108 -11.23 23.64 8.90
C PHE A 108 -10.30 24.31 9.90
N ASN A 109 -9.55 23.53 10.67
CA ASN A 109 -8.62 24.08 11.65
C ASN A 109 -7.26 24.35 11.01
N ARG A 110 -6.62 25.43 11.44
CA ARG A 110 -5.23 25.70 11.07
C ARG A 110 -4.32 24.62 11.68
N PRO A 111 -3.30 24.14 10.93
CA PRO A 111 -2.32 23.21 11.47
C PRO A 111 -1.65 23.78 12.73
N THR A 112 -1.59 22.99 13.79
CA THR A 112 -0.92 23.33 15.03
C THR A 112 0.61 23.27 14.89
N VAL A 113 1.33 23.77 15.89
CA VAL A 113 2.80 23.63 15.95
C VAL A 113 3.21 22.15 15.92
N ARG A 114 2.44 21.28 16.62
CA ARG A 114 2.67 19.83 16.59
C ARG A 114 2.48 19.24 15.18
N ASP A 115 1.44 19.65 14.46
CA ASP A 115 1.19 19.13 13.10
C ASP A 115 2.33 19.49 12.15
N ARG A 116 2.86 20.72 12.25
CA ARG A 116 4.03 21.14 11.46
C ARG A 116 5.28 20.35 11.84
N ALA A 117 5.52 20.10 13.11
CA ALA A 117 6.65 19.31 13.58
C ALA A 117 6.57 17.86 13.05
N VAL A 118 5.38 17.24 13.07
CA VAL A 118 5.16 15.88 12.53
C VAL A 118 5.38 15.85 11.02
N ALA A 119 4.88 16.84 10.28
CA ALA A 119 5.09 16.94 8.84
C ALA A 119 6.59 17.14 8.48
N ALA A 120 7.30 18.02 9.20
CA ALA A 120 8.73 18.25 9.02
C ALA A 120 9.56 16.99 9.33
N ALA A 121 9.21 16.26 10.41
CA ALA A 121 9.86 14.99 10.74
C ALA A 121 9.64 13.92 9.65
N ALA A 122 8.43 13.85 9.07
CA ALA A 122 8.15 12.95 7.95
C ALA A 122 8.97 13.31 6.71
N LEU A 123 9.07 14.60 6.34
CA LEU A 123 9.90 15.06 5.23
C LEU A 123 11.38 14.72 5.45
N THR A 124 11.87 14.90 6.66
CA THR A 124 13.26 14.57 7.05
C THR A 124 13.52 13.07 6.95
N ARG A 125 12.61 12.24 7.45
CA ARG A 125 12.73 10.78 7.39
C ARG A 125 12.91 10.28 5.95
N PHE A 126 12.18 10.85 5.00
CA PHE A 126 12.29 10.46 3.58
C PHE A 126 13.40 11.22 2.82
N GLY A 127 14.20 12.05 3.49
CA GLY A 127 15.31 12.78 2.87
C GLY A 127 14.87 13.89 1.91
N ILE A 128 13.63 14.37 2.02
CA ILE A 128 13.03 15.36 1.11
C ILE A 128 12.69 16.70 1.80
N ALA A 129 13.27 16.98 2.98
CA ALA A 129 13.05 18.24 3.69
C ALA A 129 13.43 19.48 2.86
N HIS A 130 14.43 19.35 1.98
CA HIS A 130 14.87 20.40 1.06
C HIS A 130 13.84 20.77 -0.02
N LEU A 131 12.78 19.98 -0.17
CA LEU A 131 11.68 20.22 -1.12
C LEU A 131 10.49 20.94 -0.46
N ALA A 132 10.49 21.19 0.85
CA ALA A 132 9.34 21.64 1.62
C ALA A 132 8.57 22.81 0.98
N ASP A 133 9.27 23.83 0.51
CA ASP A 133 8.71 25.03 -0.09
C ASP A 133 8.48 24.90 -1.61
N ARG A 134 8.96 23.81 -2.24
CA ARG A 134 8.79 23.62 -3.69
C ARG A 134 7.35 23.29 -4.02
N PRO A 135 6.82 23.80 -5.14
CA PRO A 135 5.53 23.38 -5.67
C PRO A 135 5.54 21.86 -5.96
N TYR A 136 4.56 21.12 -5.46
CA TYR A 136 4.41 19.68 -5.67
C TYR A 136 4.35 19.28 -7.14
N THR A 137 3.87 20.19 -8.01
CA THR A 137 3.83 20.00 -9.47
C THR A 137 5.21 20.06 -10.13
N MET A 138 6.22 20.66 -9.47
CA MET A 138 7.55 20.94 -10.04
C MET A 138 8.64 19.99 -9.55
N ILE A 139 8.28 18.91 -8.84
CA ILE A 139 9.20 17.87 -8.39
C ILE A 139 9.08 16.61 -9.26
N SER A 140 10.10 15.76 -9.26
CA SER A 140 10.16 14.52 -10.04
C SER A 140 9.11 13.50 -9.59
N GLY A 141 8.82 12.48 -10.43
CA GLY A 141 7.89 11.40 -10.08
C GLY A 141 8.31 10.64 -8.82
N GLY A 142 9.60 10.36 -8.67
CA GLY A 142 10.14 9.69 -7.47
C GLY A 142 9.99 10.54 -6.21
N GLU A 143 10.29 11.83 -6.31
CA GLU A 143 10.10 12.77 -5.19
C GLU A 143 8.62 12.90 -4.81
N ARG A 144 7.70 12.93 -5.79
CA ARG A 144 6.26 12.93 -5.53
C ARG A 144 5.83 11.68 -4.75
N GLN A 145 6.37 10.52 -5.10
CA GLN A 145 6.06 9.28 -4.39
C GLN A 145 6.54 9.33 -2.94
N LEU A 146 7.75 9.85 -2.67
CA LEU A 146 8.26 10.06 -1.31
C LEU A 146 7.41 11.08 -0.53
N VAL A 147 6.92 12.13 -1.18
CA VAL A 147 5.99 13.10 -0.55
C VAL A 147 4.67 12.43 -0.17
N LEU A 148 4.12 11.55 -1.01
CA LEU A 148 2.91 10.80 -0.69
C LEU A 148 3.12 9.83 0.48
N LEU A 149 4.28 9.18 0.56
CA LEU A 149 4.68 8.36 1.71
C LEU A 149 4.83 9.22 2.97
N ALA A 150 5.47 10.39 2.87
CA ALA A 150 5.60 11.33 3.99
C ALA A 150 4.22 11.81 4.48
N ARG A 151 3.30 12.11 3.57
CA ARG A 151 1.91 12.45 3.91
C ARG A 151 1.20 11.31 4.63
N ALA A 152 1.36 10.08 4.15
CA ALA A 152 0.79 8.91 4.78
C ALA A 152 1.37 8.69 6.19
N LEU A 153 2.68 8.84 6.36
CA LEU A 153 3.34 8.74 7.67
C LEU A 153 2.94 9.87 8.63
N ALA A 154 2.79 11.10 8.13
CA ALA A 154 2.33 12.25 8.92
C ALA A 154 0.93 12.05 9.51
N GLN A 155 0.14 11.14 8.96
CA GLN A 155 -1.15 10.72 9.51
C GLN A 155 -1.00 9.88 10.80
N GLU A 156 0.23 9.43 11.16
CA GLU A 156 0.54 8.54 12.30
C GLU A 156 -0.33 7.27 12.28
N PRO A 157 -0.42 6.56 11.14
CA PRO A 157 -1.30 5.40 10.98
C PRO A 157 -0.72 4.15 11.65
N ARG A 158 -1.56 3.13 11.87
CA ARG A 158 -1.13 1.77 12.22
C ARG A 158 -0.82 0.94 10.98
N PHE A 159 -1.61 1.14 9.93
CA PHE A 159 -1.46 0.43 8.66
C PHE A 159 -1.34 1.41 7.50
N ILE A 160 -0.46 1.08 6.56
CA ILE A 160 -0.20 1.86 5.35
C ILE A 160 -0.51 0.96 4.15
N VAL A 161 -1.42 1.40 3.31
CA VAL A 161 -1.86 0.69 2.11
C VAL A 161 -1.37 1.44 0.88
N LEU A 162 -0.60 0.76 0.03
CA LEU A 162 0.08 1.33 -1.12
C LEU A 162 -0.42 0.64 -2.41
N ASP A 163 -0.97 1.41 -3.31
CA ASP A 163 -1.42 0.87 -4.60
C ASP A 163 -0.35 1.09 -5.67
N GLU A 164 0.34 0.01 -6.06
CA GLU A 164 1.46 -0.01 -7.03
C GLU A 164 2.52 1.09 -6.80
N PRO A 165 3.15 1.16 -5.63
CA PRO A 165 3.95 2.32 -5.20
C PRO A 165 5.20 2.59 -6.06
N THR A 166 5.56 1.69 -6.96
CA THR A 166 6.78 1.78 -7.78
C THR A 166 6.53 1.80 -9.28
N ALA A 167 5.26 1.68 -9.73
CA ALA A 167 4.91 1.45 -11.14
C ALA A 167 5.41 2.53 -12.12
N SER A 168 5.56 3.78 -11.67
CA SER A 168 5.97 4.91 -12.54
C SER A 168 7.37 5.43 -12.22
N LEU A 169 8.18 4.64 -11.50
CA LEU A 169 9.49 5.07 -11.03
C LEU A 169 10.62 4.44 -11.84
N ASP A 170 11.71 5.17 -12.03
CA ASP A 170 12.96 4.61 -12.51
C ASP A 170 13.57 3.64 -11.48
N PHE A 171 14.52 2.82 -11.94
CA PHE A 171 15.13 1.76 -11.14
C PHE A 171 15.71 2.25 -9.80
N GLY A 172 16.37 3.41 -9.79
CA GLY A 172 16.97 3.98 -8.58
C GLY A 172 15.92 4.42 -7.56
N ASN A 173 14.85 5.06 -8.02
CA ASN A 173 13.74 5.52 -7.17
C ASN A 173 12.88 4.34 -6.69
N GLN A 174 12.69 3.28 -7.50
CA GLN A 174 12.07 2.04 -7.03
C GLN A 174 12.81 1.48 -5.81
N GLY A 175 14.14 1.38 -5.87
CA GLY A 175 14.95 0.88 -4.76
C GLY A 175 14.82 1.73 -3.49
N LYS A 176 14.71 3.07 -3.62
CA LYS A 176 14.47 3.96 -2.48
C LYS A 176 13.12 3.68 -1.83
N VAL A 177 12.04 3.68 -2.61
CA VAL A 177 10.69 3.42 -2.11
C VAL A 177 10.59 2.05 -1.45
N MET A 178 11.18 1.02 -2.03
CA MET A 178 11.19 -0.34 -1.45
C MET A 178 11.90 -0.37 -0.09
N ARG A 179 13.04 0.31 0.06
CA ARG A 179 13.73 0.40 1.36
C ARG A 179 12.87 1.12 2.40
N GLU A 180 12.18 2.19 2.01
CA GLU A 180 11.30 2.93 2.93
C GLU A 180 10.10 2.09 3.37
N ILE A 181 9.48 1.31 2.47
CA ILE A 181 8.41 0.37 2.83
C ILE A 181 8.91 -0.63 3.90
N ARG A 182 10.11 -1.19 3.72
CA ARG A 182 10.68 -2.12 4.71
C ARG A 182 11.00 -1.42 6.04
N ALA A 183 11.51 -0.20 5.99
CA ALA A 183 11.78 0.61 7.18
C ALA A 183 10.50 1.00 7.94
N LEU A 184 9.39 1.22 7.25
CA LEU A 184 8.08 1.46 7.86
C LEU A 184 7.59 0.21 8.61
N SER A 185 7.67 -0.97 8.02
CA SER A 185 7.32 -2.22 8.68
C SER A 185 8.21 -2.47 9.90
N ALA A 186 9.53 -2.30 9.77
CA ALA A 186 10.48 -2.44 10.89
C ALA A 186 10.21 -1.46 12.05
N SER A 187 9.56 -0.32 11.78
CA SER A 187 9.11 0.63 12.79
C SER A 187 7.72 0.34 13.37
N GLY A 188 7.14 -0.83 13.05
CA GLY A 188 5.90 -1.35 13.64
C GLY A 188 4.64 -1.13 12.82
N HIS A 189 4.72 -0.46 11.65
CA HIS A 189 3.54 -0.32 10.79
C HIS A 189 3.24 -1.62 10.03
N GLY A 190 1.97 -2.03 9.95
CA GLY A 190 1.56 -3.02 8.95
C GLY A 190 1.51 -2.38 7.57
N VAL A 191 2.16 -2.98 6.59
CA VAL A 191 2.20 -2.42 5.21
C VAL A 191 1.60 -3.42 4.23
N LEU A 192 0.58 -2.99 3.50
CA LEU A 192 0.03 -3.74 2.38
C LEU A 192 0.34 -2.98 1.10
N PHE A 193 0.95 -3.65 0.13
CA PHE A 193 1.17 -3.04 -1.19
C PHE A 193 0.70 -3.94 -2.32
N THR A 194 0.18 -3.33 -3.38
CA THR A 194 -0.10 -4.06 -4.62
C THR A 194 1.08 -4.02 -5.55
N THR A 195 1.26 -5.07 -6.31
CA THR A 195 2.21 -5.12 -7.42
C THR A 195 1.76 -6.16 -8.45
N HIS A 196 2.24 -6.03 -9.66
CA HIS A 196 2.17 -7.06 -10.70
C HIS A 196 3.54 -7.73 -10.94
N ASP A 197 4.59 -7.28 -10.23
CA ASP A 197 5.94 -7.84 -10.32
C ASP A 197 6.23 -8.77 -9.14
N PRO A 198 6.35 -10.11 -9.37
CA PRO A 198 6.66 -11.07 -8.31
C PRO A 198 8.03 -10.83 -7.67
N ASN A 199 8.99 -10.25 -8.39
CA ASN A 199 10.32 -9.97 -7.86
C ASN A 199 10.30 -8.86 -6.80
N GLN A 200 9.43 -7.88 -6.94
CA GLN A 200 9.22 -6.86 -5.90
C GLN A 200 8.65 -7.49 -4.63
N ALA A 201 7.65 -8.36 -4.77
CA ALA A 201 7.06 -9.06 -3.63
C ALA A 201 8.09 -9.97 -2.95
N LEU A 202 8.87 -10.74 -3.72
CA LEU A 202 9.90 -11.63 -3.20
C LEU A 202 10.96 -10.90 -2.35
N ARG A 203 11.33 -9.68 -2.77
CA ARG A 203 12.35 -8.86 -2.08
C ARG A 203 11.82 -8.15 -0.85
N LEU A 204 10.53 -7.86 -0.81
CA LEU A 204 9.98 -6.89 0.12
C LEU A 204 9.01 -7.49 1.14
N ALA A 205 8.18 -8.46 0.72
CA ALA A 205 7.09 -8.95 1.51
C ALA A 205 7.50 -10.09 2.46
N ASP A 206 6.83 -10.15 3.61
CA ASP A 206 6.86 -11.31 4.50
C ASP A 206 5.85 -12.36 4.03
N ARG A 207 4.67 -11.89 3.58
CA ARG A 207 3.62 -12.73 3.00
C ARG A 207 3.13 -12.17 1.67
N ALA A 208 2.56 -13.07 0.86
CA ALA A 208 1.95 -12.72 -0.41
C ALA A 208 0.52 -13.28 -0.48
N PHE A 209 -0.36 -12.50 -1.10
CA PHE A 209 -1.73 -12.87 -1.43
C PHE A 209 -1.90 -12.75 -2.94
N LEU A 210 -2.18 -13.88 -3.61
CA LEU A 210 -2.35 -13.92 -5.06
C LEU A 210 -3.82 -13.83 -5.42
N LEU A 211 -4.18 -12.79 -6.19
CA LEU A 211 -5.55 -12.48 -6.60
C LEU A 211 -5.68 -12.49 -8.12
N ARG A 212 -6.55 -13.37 -8.66
CA ARG A 212 -6.88 -13.44 -10.08
C ARG A 212 -8.39 -13.35 -10.28
N ALA A 213 -8.83 -12.39 -11.09
CA ALA A 213 -10.24 -12.18 -11.43
C ALA A 213 -11.18 -12.21 -10.20
N GLY A 214 -10.76 -11.55 -9.10
CA GLY A 214 -11.54 -11.48 -7.87
C GLY A 214 -11.56 -12.75 -7.02
N THR A 215 -10.76 -13.75 -7.37
CA THR A 215 -10.65 -15.01 -6.62
C THR A 215 -9.23 -15.13 -6.05
N ARG A 216 -9.11 -15.56 -4.80
CA ARG A 216 -7.83 -15.91 -4.19
C ARG A 216 -7.28 -17.17 -4.86
N VAL A 217 -6.07 -17.07 -5.41
CA VAL A 217 -5.32 -18.24 -5.89
C VAL A 217 -4.66 -18.94 -4.71
N THR A 218 -3.88 -18.21 -3.91
CA THR A 218 -3.23 -18.69 -2.68
C THR A 218 -2.76 -17.50 -1.84
N ASP A 219 -2.46 -17.73 -0.57
CA ASP A 219 -1.82 -16.77 0.33
C ASP A 219 -0.94 -17.49 1.37
N GLY A 220 0.03 -16.79 1.93
CA GLY A 220 0.94 -17.31 2.95
C GLY A 220 2.33 -16.68 2.89
N PRO A 221 3.33 -17.29 3.53
CA PRO A 221 4.71 -16.81 3.48
C PRO A 221 5.20 -16.63 2.04
N VAL A 222 5.86 -15.51 1.75
CA VAL A 222 6.18 -15.08 0.38
C VAL A 222 6.92 -16.17 -0.41
N LYS A 223 7.90 -16.84 0.20
CA LYS A 223 8.69 -17.89 -0.46
C LYS A 223 7.90 -19.17 -0.76
N ALA A 224 6.87 -19.47 0.05
CA ALA A 224 6.00 -20.62 -0.17
C ALA A 224 4.93 -20.34 -1.23
N VAL A 225 4.50 -19.08 -1.34
CA VAL A 225 3.46 -18.64 -2.29
C VAL A 225 4.02 -18.34 -3.68
N LEU A 226 5.19 -17.70 -3.77
CA LEU A 226 5.80 -17.35 -5.05
C LEU A 226 6.58 -18.55 -5.62
N THR A 227 5.83 -19.45 -6.24
CA THR A 227 6.36 -20.60 -6.99
C THR A 227 6.04 -20.43 -8.47
N ARG A 228 6.76 -21.17 -9.35
CA ARG A 228 6.45 -21.20 -10.78
C ARG A 228 4.96 -21.48 -11.01
N ASP A 229 4.47 -22.59 -10.47
CA ASP A 229 3.09 -23.08 -10.70
C ASP A 229 2.04 -22.05 -10.27
N ASN A 230 2.22 -21.44 -9.10
CA ASN A 230 1.31 -20.41 -8.60
C ASN A 230 1.33 -19.14 -9.47
N LEU A 231 2.51 -18.75 -9.98
CA LEU A 231 2.64 -17.59 -10.86
C LEU A 231 2.08 -17.87 -12.25
N GLU A 232 2.30 -19.07 -12.80
CA GLU A 232 1.67 -19.50 -14.05
C GLU A 232 0.15 -19.55 -13.93
N ALA A 233 -0.37 -20.07 -12.81
CA ALA A 233 -1.81 -20.03 -12.51
C ALA A 233 -2.32 -18.59 -12.37
N LEU A 234 -1.54 -17.69 -11.77
CA LEU A 234 -1.90 -16.29 -11.57
C LEU A 234 -1.95 -15.52 -12.89
N TYR A 235 -0.91 -15.63 -13.72
CA TYR A 235 -0.75 -14.82 -14.94
C TYR A 235 -1.31 -15.51 -16.19
N GLY A 236 -1.48 -16.83 -16.17
CA GLY A 236 -1.92 -17.62 -17.33
C GLY A 236 -0.88 -17.67 -18.43
N ALA A 237 0.40 -17.57 -18.10
CA ALA A 237 1.54 -17.57 -19.00
C ALA A 237 2.70 -18.35 -18.37
N PRO A 238 3.62 -18.94 -19.18
CA PRO A 238 4.81 -19.60 -18.66
C PRO A 238 5.68 -18.65 -17.81
N VAL A 239 6.32 -19.17 -16.77
CA VAL A 239 7.21 -18.43 -15.87
C VAL A 239 8.56 -19.12 -15.77
N GLY A 240 9.62 -18.40 -16.15
CA GLY A 240 11.00 -18.79 -15.92
C GLY A 240 11.40 -18.53 -14.46
N VAL A 241 12.23 -19.42 -13.89
CA VAL A 241 12.83 -19.22 -12.57
C VAL A 241 14.33 -19.23 -12.70
N LEU A 242 14.99 -18.16 -12.28
CA LEU A 242 16.43 -18.08 -12.14
C LEU A 242 16.80 -18.21 -10.68
N ILE A 243 17.82 -19.01 -10.40
CA ILE A 243 18.42 -19.13 -9.07
C ILE A 243 19.91 -18.81 -9.23
N ASP A 244 20.36 -17.80 -8.50
CA ASP A 244 21.79 -17.50 -8.43
C ASP A 244 22.51 -18.62 -7.67
N ALA A 245 23.47 -19.28 -8.33
CA ALA A 245 24.16 -20.45 -7.79
C ALA A 245 25.03 -20.11 -6.56
N THR A 246 25.42 -18.85 -6.39
CA THR A 246 26.33 -18.43 -5.31
C THR A 246 25.54 -17.97 -4.09
N THR A 247 24.49 -17.20 -4.30
CA THR A 247 23.71 -16.55 -3.20
C THR A 247 22.43 -17.29 -2.88
N GLY A 248 21.96 -18.18 -3.76
CA GLY A 248 20.62 -18.78 -3.68
C GLY A 248 19.48 -17.79 -3.93
N ALA A 249 19.79 -16.57 -4.38
CA ALA A 249 18.79 -15.57 -4.70
C ALA A 249 17.94 -16.03 -5.89
N MET A 250 16.62 -15.87 -5.78
CA MET A 250 15.66 -16.27 -6.79
C MET A 250 15.08 -15.07 -7.52
N ALA A 251 14.82 -15.21 -8.82
CA ALA A 251 14.09 -14.25 -9.62
C ALA A 251 13.16 -14.95 -10.61
N PHE A 252 12.04 -14.29 -10.93
CA PHE A 252 11.06 -14.77 -11.90
C PHE A 252 11.17 -13.96 -13.19
N LEU A 253 11.08 -14.65 -14.32
CA LEU A 253 11.09 -14.05 -15.66
C LEU A 253 9.80 -14.43 -16.40
N PRO A 254 9.31 -13.55 -17.30
CA PRO A 254 8.31 -13.96 -18.29
C PRO A 254 8.90 -15.09 -19.15
N GLY A 255 8.14 -16.16 -19.39
CA GLY A 255 8.50 -17.27 -20.26
C GLY A 255 8.17 -17.02 -21.72
#